data_03a58ea0c7a5f12925c5bd3cf1534516
#
_entry.id   03a58ea0c7a5f12925c5bd3cf1534516
#
_cell.length_a   1.000
_cell.length_b   1.000
_cell.length_c   1.000
_cell.angle_alpha   90.00
_cell.angle_beta   90.00
_cell.angle_gamma   90.00
#
_symmetry.space_group_name_H-M   'P 1'
#
loop_
_entity.id
_entity.type
_entity.pdbx_description
1 polymer ?
#
loop_
_entity_poly.entity_id
_entity_poly.type
_entity_poly.pdbx_seq_one_letter_code
_entity_poly.pdbx_strand_id
1 'polypeptide(L)'
;MRHDYSSHIIMKDIVENRSRLHLGQKLRIGIIVLRENGFVWCCCLAAYIIASAVADRFFGIMDRLRRQWGIPGMNSKALNKAIWESWDWGAGGDEWTPSEEWKQSVMKCVLEKHMPVGKRVLEIGPGGGRWTGALIERSADFTAVDISASCVELCRNKFGENEKRRFILGSGSDLKGVADGSIDALWSFDVFVHINQTEVEAYADEFRRIMTPGAVGVIHHGSAGGTHGGWRSNLTHEAMLKLLRDRGFEIDDSFLEWQDAGTTHQAGLYKDVINVFRRA
;
A
#
# COMPACT_ATOMS: atom_id res chain seq x y z
N MET A 1 -8.29 -6.42 19.66
CA MET A 1 -7.71 -7.74 19.32
C MET A 1 -6.67 -7.51 18.25
N ARG A 2 -5.38 -7.59 18.60
CA ARG A 2 -4.31 -7.55 17.58
C ARG A 2 -4.37 -8.90 16.82
N HIS A 3 -4.84 -8.90 15.61
CA HIS A 3 -4.69 -10.05 14.73
C HIS A 3 -3.21 -10.19 14.38
N ASP A 4 -2.59 -11.23 14.91
CA ASP A 4 -1.22 -11.60 14.59
C ASP A 4 -1.19 -12.16 13.15
N TYR A 5 -1.03 -11.27 12.17
CA TYR A 5 -0.90 -11.61 10.76
C TYR A 5 0.41 -12.36 10.45
N SER A 6 1.40 -12.29 11.35
CA SER A 6 2.72 -12.94 11.15
C SER A 6 2.61 -14.47 11.20
N SER A 7 1.76 -15.01 12.05
CA SER A 7 1.57 -16.48 12.16
C SER A 7 0.93 -17.10 10.92
N HIS A 8 0.05 -16.39 10.23
CA HIS A 8 -0.58 -16.86 8.99
C HIS A 8 0.40 -16.93 7.81
N ILE A 9 1.30 -15.96 7.69
CA ILE A 9 2.32 -15.90 6.63
C ILE A 9 3.35 -17.02 6.85
N ILE A 10 3.83 -17.21 8.06
CA ILE A 10 4.81 -18.26 8.40
C ILE A 10 4.24 -19.66 8.13
N MET A 11 2.97 -19.92 8.48
CA MET A 11 2.33 -21.22 8.20
C MET A 11 2.13 -21.46 6.70
N LYS A 12 1.82 -20.43 5.90
CA LYS A 12 1.70 -20.55 4.45
C LYS A 12 3.04 -20.88 3.81
N ASP A 13 4.12 -20.23 4.21
CA ASP A 13 5.49 -20.50 3.73
C ASP A 13 5.95 -21.92 4.05
N ILE A 14 5.63 -22.45 5.22
CA ILE A 14 5.93 -23.83 5.60
C ILE A 14 5.15 -24.82 4.72
N VAL A 15 3.89 -24.53 4.38
CA VAL A 15 3.05 -25.39 3.54
C VAL A 15 3.51 -25.36 2.07
N GLU A 16 3.86 -24.19 1.53
CA GLU A 16 4.36 -24.02 0.16
C GLU A 16 5.73 -24.70 -0.04
N ASN A 17 6.64 -24.61 0.92
CA ASN A 17 7.94 -25.29 0.88
C ASN A 17 7.83 -26.83 1.01
N ARG A 18 6.74 -27.35 1.56
CA ARG A 18 6.46 -28.82 1.64
C ARG A 18 6.31 -29.48 0.27
N SER A 19 6.02 -28.74 -0.79
CA SER A 19 5.91 -29.32 -2.15
C SER A 19 7.23 -29.95 -2.63
N ARG A 20 8.37 -29.56 -2.07
CA ARG A 20 9.71 -30.04 -2.41
C ARG A 20 10.13 -31.31 -1.63
N LEU A 21 9.35 -31.72 -0.63
CA LEU A 21 9.67 -32.92 0.17
C LEU A 21 9.17 -34.17 -0.51
N HIS A 22 10.01 -35.23 -0.50
CA HIS A 22 9.61 -36.58 -0.95
C HIS A 22 8.56 -37.19 -0.02
N LEU A 23 7.74 -38.11 -0.54
CA LEU A 23 6.64 -38.74 0.21
C LEU A 23 7.08 -39.32 1.56
N GLY A 24 8.23 -40.02 1.59
CA GLY A 24 8.77 -40.58 2.83
C GLY A 24 9.12 -39.51 3.89
N GLN A 25 9.61 -38.35 3.48
CA GLN A 25 9.88 -37.21 4.38
C GLN A 25 8.58 -36.64 4.93
N LYS A 26 7.56 -36.49 4.07
CA LYS A 26 6.23 -35.99 4.48
C LYS A 26 5.59 -36.93 5.51
N LEU A 27 5.67 -38.25 5.30
CA LEU A 27 5.17 -39.24 6.26
C LEU A 27 5.91 -39.19 7.61
N ARG A 28 7.24 -39.07 7.59
CA ARG A 28 8.04 -38.94 8.81
C ARG A 28 7.69 -37.72 9.59
N ILE A 29 7.56 -36.58 8.93
CA ILE A 29 7.12 -35.28 9.54
C ILE A 29 5.72 -35.43 10.13
N GLY A 30 4.79 -36.06 9.40
CA GLY A 30 3.42 -36.30 9.88
C GLY A 30 3.38 -37.14 11.15
N ILE A 31 4.24 -38.17 11.28
CA ILE A 31 4.35 -38.98 12.50
C ILE A 31 4.88 -38.14 13.68
N ILE A 32 5.90 -37.33 13.45
CA ILE A 32 6.44 -36.42 14.48
C ILE A 32 5.35 -35.46 14.97
N VAL A 33 4.68 -34.77 14.04
CA VAL A 33 3.60 -33.85 14.36
C VAL A 33 2.47 -34.49 15.16
N LEU A 34 2.09 -35.74 14.77
CA LEU A 34 1.07 -36.51 15.49
C LEU A 34 1.51 -36.89 16.92
N ARG A 35 2.77 -37.27 17.09
CA ARG A 35 3.31 -37.66 18.42
C ARG A 35 3.42 -36.45 19.36
N GLU A 36 3.78 -35.27 18.83
CA GLU A 36 3.99 -34.09 19.63
C GLU A 36 2.68 -33.33 19.96
N ASN A 37 1.70 -33.33 19.04
CA ASN A 37 0.50 -32.50 19.16
C ASN A 37 -0.80 -33.31 19.38
N GLY A 38 -0.75 -34.63 19.21
CA GLY A 38 -1.90 -35.50 19.36
C GLY A 38 -2.89 -35.51 18.19
N PHE A 39 -3.79 -36.50 18.21
CA PHE A 39 -4.69 -36.80 17.09
C PHE A 39 -5.65 -35.62 16.77
N VAL A 40 -6.31 -35.05 17.79
CA VAL A 40 -7.30 -33.98 17.60
C VAL A 40 -6.67 -32.77 16.94
N TRP A 41 -5.51 -32.34 17.41
CA TRP A 41 -4.78 -31.22 16.82
C TRP A 41 -4.40 -31.49 15.34
N CYS A 42 -3.97 -32.70 15.03
CA CYS A 42 -3.66 -33.10 13.65
C CYS A 42 -4.90 -33.09 12.75
N CYS A 43 -6.07 -33.48 13.27
CA CYS A 43 -7.33 -33.33 12.54
C CYS A 43 -7.66 -31.85 12.23
N CYS A 44 -7.48 -30.98 13.21
CA CYS A 44 -7.65 -29.54 13.00
C CYS A 44 -6.68 -28.99 11.98
N LEU A 45 -5.39 -29.40 12.05
CA LEU A 45 -4.39 -29.01 11.05
C LEU A 45 -4.74 -29.49 9.64
N ALA A 46 -5.18 -30.75 9.50
CA ALA A 46 -5.61 -31.27 8.20
C ALA A 46 -6.81 -30.51 7.65
N ALA A 47 -7.83 -30.22 8.49
CA ALA A 47 -8.98 -29.42 8.10
C ALA A 47 -8.57 -28.00 7.67
N TYR A 48 -7.66 -27.37 8.41
CA TYR A 48 -7.11 -26.05 8.07
C TYR A 48 -6.40 -26.07 6.71
N ILE A 49 -5.53 -27.07 6.45
CA ILE A 49 -4.81 -27.20 5.17
C ILE A 49 -5.79 -27.38 4.01
N ILE A 50 -6.82 -28.21 4.18
CA ILE A 50 -7.85 -28.45 3.15
C ILE A 50 -8.65 -27.15 2.90
N ALA A 51 -9.10 -26.47 3.94
CA ALA A 51 -9.85 -25.22 3.83
C ALA A 51 -9.01 -24.13 3.14
N SER A 52 -7.73 -24.01 3.48
CA SER A 52 -6.80 -23.09 2.82
C SER A 52 -6.63 -23.39 1.33
N ALA A 53 -6.44 -24.64 0.97
CA ALA A 53 -6.32 -25.08 -0.43
C ALA A 53 -7.59 -24.79 -1.24
N VAL A 54 -8.78 -24.97 -0.64
CA VAL A 54 -10.07 -24.62 -1.25
C VAL A 54 -10.17 -23.12 -1.42
N ALA A 55 -9.84 -22.33 -0.40
CA ALA A 55 -9.85 -20.87 -0.46
C ALA A 55 -8.90 -20.35 -1.56
N ASP A 56 -7.67 -20.86 -1.64
CA ASP A 56 -6.69 -20.49 -2.68
C ASP A 56 -7.21 -20.81 -4.10
N ARG A 57 -7.93 -21.93 -4.24
CA ARG A 57 -8.53 -22.28 -5.54
C ARG A 57 -9.65 -21.33 -5.95
N PHE A 58 -10.55 -20.95 -5.03
CA PHE A 58 -11.58 -19.95 -5.30
C PHE A 58 -10.96 -18.58 -5.58
N PHE A 59 -9.92 -18.20 -4.82
CA PHE A 59 -9.18 -16.99 -5.08
C PHE A 59 -8.59 -16.98 -6.51
N GLY A 60 -7.96 -18.07 -6.93
CA GLY A 60 -7.44 -18.23 -8.30
C GLY A 60 -8.52 -18.14 -9.38
N ILE A 61 -9.74 -18.64 -9.11
CA ILE A 61 -10.89 -18.47 -10.01
C ILE A 61 -11.30 -17.00 -10.08
N MET A 62 -11.45 -16.33 -8.94
CA MET A 62 -11.82 -14.90 -8.88
C MET A 62 -10.81 -14.03 -9.63
N ASP A 63 -9.52 -14.28 -9.45
CA ASP A 63 -8.45 -13.55 -10.12
C ASP A 63 -8.45 -13.80 -11.65
N ARG A 64 -8.73 -15.04 -12.09
CA ARG A 64 -8.90 -15.36 -13.51
C ARG A 64 -10.11 -14.63 -14.10
N LEU A 65 -11.26 -14.62 -13.44
CA LEU A 65 -12.46 -13.91 -13.86
C LEU A 65 -12.21 -12.41 -13.91
N ARG A 66 -11.52 -11.86 -12.92
CA ARG A 66 -11.10 -10.45 -12.88
C ARG A 66 -10.32 -10.07 -14.15
N ARG A 67 -9.28 -10.86 -14.49
CA ARG A 67 -8.48 -10.61 -15.70
C ARG A 67 -9.27 -10.82 -16.97
N GLN A 68 -10.04 -11.91 -17.06
CA GLN A 68 -10.77 -12.27 -18.26
C GLN A 68 -11.90 -11.29 -18.60
N TRP A 69 -12.58 -10.76 -17.60
CA TRP A 69 -13.74 -9.87 -17.77
C TRP A 69 -13.41 -8.40 -17.54
N GLY A 70 -12.16 -8.06 -17.21
CA GLY A 70 -11.75 -6.67 -16.95
C GLY A 70 -12.48 -6.05 -15.76
N ILE A 71 -12.95 -6.86 -14.80
CA ILE A 71 -13.64 -6.35 -13.61
C ILE A 71 -12.64 -5.88 -12.55
N PRO A 72 -12.96 -4.81 -11.80
CA PRO A 72 -12.03 -4.20 -10.85
C PRO A 72 -11.75 -5.06 -9.60
N GLY A 73 -12.55 -6.11 -9.36
CA GLY A 73 -12.48 -6.89 -8.11
C GLY A 73 -12.84 -6.05 -6.89
N MET A 74 -12.08 -6.20 -5.81
CA MET A 74 -12.30 -5.48 -4.56
C MET A 74 -11.68 -4.06 -4.54
N ASN A 75 -11.19 -3.56 -5.68
CA ASN A 75 -10.47 -2.28 -5.77
C ASN A 75 -11.14 -1.27 -6.74
N SER A 76 -12.46 -1.35 -6.93
CA SER A 76 -13.14 -0.29 -7.67
C SER A 76 -13.11 1.02 -6.90
N LYS A 77 -13.10 2.16 -7.61
CA LYS A 77 -13.21 3.49 -6.98
C LYS A 77 -14.40 3.59 -6.03
N ALA A 78 -15.57 3.10 -6.46
CA ALA A 78 -16.79 3.16 -5.67
C ALA A 78 -16.66 2.35 -4.37
N LEU A 79 -16.07 1.15 -4.43
CA LEU A 79 -15.86 0.32 -3.26
C LEU A 79 -14.80 0.92 -2.32
N ASN A 80 -13.66 1.38 -2.85
CA ASN A 80 -12.66 2.08 -2.04
C ASN A 80 -13.25 3.29 -1.33
N LYS A 81 -14.03 4.12 -2.05
CA LYS A 81 -14.74 5.24 -1.42
C LYS A 81 -15.64 4.79 -0.30
N ALA A 82 -16.49 3.79 -0.52
CA ALA A 82 -17.43 3.29 0.49
C ALA A 82 -16.71 2.73 1.73
N ILE A 83 -15.61 2.00 1.54
CA ILE A 83 -14.82 1.44 2.63
C ILE A 83 -14.19 2.56 3.47
N TRP A 84 -13.45 3.48 2.84
CA TRP A 84 -12.73 4.53 3.55
C TRP A 84 -13.65 5.59 4.15
N GLU A 85 -14.82 5.82 3.56
CA GLU A 85 -15.87 6.66 4.14
C GLU A 85 -16.45 6.06 5.44
N SER A 86 -16.52 4.73 5.51
CA SER A 86 -17.10 3.99 6.65
C SER A 86 -16.05 3.51 7.66
N TRP A 87 -14.76 3.72 7.39
CA TRP A 87 -13.69 3.24 8.26
C TRP A 87 -13.62 4.02 9.57
N ASP A 88 -13.33 3.31 10.67
CA ASP A 88 -13.05 3.94 11.97
C ASP A 88 -11.60 4.47 12.00
N TRP A 89 -11.45 5.76 11.79
CA TRP A 89 -10.15 6.45 11.79
C TRP A 89 -9.68 6.86 13.19
N GLY A 90 -10.21 6.27 14.26
CA GLY A 90 -9.84 6.61 15.64
C GLY A 90 -8.36 6.45 15.96
N ALA A 91 -7.66 5.51 15.29
CA ALA A 91 -6.21 5.35 15.39
C ALA A 91 -5.41 6.23 14.40
N GLY A 92 -6.08 7.04 13.56
CA GLY A 92 -5.41 7.95 12.63
C GLY A 92 -4.63 7.29 11.49
N GLY A 93 -4.87 6.00 11.20
CA GLY A 93 -4.13 5.20 10.23
C GLY A 93 -2.96 4.40 10.85
N ASP A 94 -2.72 4.52 12.16
CA ASP A 94 -1.65 3.78 12.84
C ASP A 94 -1.96 2.29 13.01
N GLU A 95 -3.17 1.84 12.75
CA GLU A 95 -3.57 0.44 12.73
C GLU A 95 -2.81 -0.40 11.67
N TRP A 96 -2.28 0.24 10.62
CA TRP A 96 -1.43 -0.40 9.61
C TRP A 96 0.07 -0.21 9.86
N THR A 97 0.44 0.39 10.98
CA THR A 97 1.82 0.56 11.39
C THR A 97 2.29 -0.70 12.14
N PRO A 98 3.26 -1.48 11.61
CA PRO A 98 3.72 -2.70 12.25
C PRO A 98 4.29 -2.48 13.65
N SER A 99 5.05 -1.37 13.82
CA SER A 99 5.58 -0.93 15.11
C SER A 99 5.92 0.56 15.05
N GLU A 100 6.07 1.19 16.21
CA GLU A 100 6.53 2.58 16.29
C GLU A 100 7.96 2.74 15.72
N GLU A 101 8.82 1.76 15.94
CA GLU A 101 10.18 1.72 15.38
C GLU A 101 10.14 1.74 13.84
N TRP A 102 9.26 0.94 13.22
CA TRP A 102 9.06 0.96 11.77
C TRP A 102 8.58 2.33 11.30
N LYS A 103 7.63 2.95 12.00
CA LYS A 103 7.10 4.27 11.66
C LYS A 103 8.19 5.34 11.71
N GLN A 104 9.00 5.35 12.76
CA GLN A 104 10.14 6.27 12.89
C GLN A 104 11.18 6.05 11.79
N SER A 105 11.42 4.79 11.42
CA SER A 105 12.30 4.46 10.32
C SER A 105 11.77 4.93 8.96
N VAL A 106 10.46 4.82 8.69
CA VAL A 106 9.84 5.43 7.49
C VAL A 106 9.99 6.94 7.50
N MET A 107 9.76 7.57 8.65
CA MET A 107 9.95 9.02 8.80
C MET A 107 11.37 9.44 8.40
N LYS A 108 12.37 8.81 8.99
CA LYS A 108 13.79 9.16 8.81
C LYS A 108 14.32 8.74 7.44
N CYS A 109 14.13 7.47 7.06
CA CYS A 109 14.80 6.87 5.91
C CYS A 109 14.04 7.08 4.59
N VAL A 110 12.75 7.40 4.64
CA VAL A 110 11.92 7.61 3.44
C VAL A 110 11.43 9.05 3.36
N LEU A 111 10.64 9.52 4.33
CA LEU A 111 10.02 10.83 4.27
C LEU A 111 11.08 11.95 4.35
N GLU A 112 11.89 11.98 5.38
CA GLU A 112 12.90 13.04 5.58
C GLU A 112 14.00 13.02 4.52
N LYS A 113 14.37 11.83 4.06
CA LYS A 113 15.40 11.64 3.04
C LYS A 113 14.96 12.16 1.67
N HIS A 114 13.70 11.92 1.29
CA HIS A 114 13.26 12.17 -0.08
C HIS A 114 12.30 13.35 -0.22
N MET A 115 11.62 13.78 0.87
CA MET A 115 10.71 14.92 0.82
C MET A 115 11.44 16.23 1.19
N PRO A 116 11.58 17.17 0.24
CA PRO A 116 12.33 18.41 0.44
C PRO A 116 11.60 19.32 1.44
N VAL A 117 12.39 20.09 2.21
CA VAL A 117 11.86 21.06 3.17
C VAL A 117 11.50 22.39 2.48
N GLY A 118 10.45 23.05 2.95
CA GLY A 118 10.06 24.39 2.50
C GLY A 118 9.52 24.43 1.06
N LYS A 119 8.92 23.33 0.59
CA LYS A 119 8.36 23.16 -0.74
C LYS A 119 6.83 23.07 -0.71
N ARG A 120 6.20 23.15 -1.88
CA ARG A 120 4.76 22.93 -2.05
C ARG A 120 4.52 21.43 -2.17
N VAL A 121 3.92 20.87 -1.12
CA VAL A 121 3.74 19.42 -0.95
C VAL A 121 2.29 19.01 -1.23
N LEU A 122 2.11 17.94 -2.00
CA LEU A 122 0.85 17.23 -2.15
C LEU A 122 0.91 15.89 -1.45
N GLU A 123 -0.05 15.61 -0.57
CA GLU A 123 -0.32 14.27 -0.04
C GLU A 123 -1.56 13.69 -0.72
N ILE A 124 -1.47 12.45 -1.24
CA ILE A 124 -2.62 11.72 -1.77
C ILE A 124 -2.99 10.62 -0.78
N GLY A 125 -4.27 10.65 -0.33
CA GLY A 125 -4.82 9.70 0.61
C GLY A 125 -4.29 9.88 2.03
N PRO A 126 -4.46 11.04 2.68
CA PRO A 126 -4.05 11.25 4.07
C PRO A 126 -4.74 10.31 5.06
N GLY A 127 -5.94 9.80 4.72
CA GLY A 127 -6.75 8.99 5.63
C GLY A 127 -6.98 9.69 6.96
N GLY A 128 -6.60 9.06 8.08
CA GLY A 128 -6.63 9.66 9.43
C GLY A 128 -5.48 10.61 9.75
N GLY A 129 -4.61 10.90 8.77
CA GLY A 129 -3.51 11.87 8.92
C GLY A 129 -2.24 11.30 9.52
N ARG A 130 -1.90 10.03 9.23
CA ARG A 130 -0.72 9.33 9.76
C ARG A 130 0.60 10.06 9.44
N TRP A 131 0.77 10.56 8.22
CA TRP A 131 1.97 11.24 7.75
C TRP A 131 1.77 12.76 7.63
N THR A 132 0.52 13.21 7.59
CA THR A 132 0.10 14.59 7.30
C THR A 132 0.79 15.61 8.20
N GLY A 133 0.87 15.36 9.51
CA GLY A 133 1.51 16.29 10.46
C GLY A 133 2.97 16.55 10.10
N ALA A 134 3.74 15.51 9.85
CA ALA A 134 5.15 15.61 9.48
C ALA A 134 5.36 16.29 8.12
N LEU A 135 4.47 16.05 7.16
CA LEU A 135 4.52 16.71 5.85
C LEU A 135 4.21 18.21 5.98
N ILE A 136 3.22 18.58 6.79
CA ILE A 136 2.88 19.99 7.07
C ILE A 136 4.04 20.74 7.68
N GLU A 137 4.69 20.20 8.71
CA GLU A 137 5.83 20.81 9.39
C GLU A 137 7.02 21.09 8.45
N ARG A 138 7.14 20.30 7.38
CA ARG A 138 8.25 20.39 6.41
C ARG A 138 7.90 21.23 5.18
N SER A 139 6.62 21.55 4.93
CA SER A 139 6.15 22.23 3.72
C SER A 139 6.05 23.74 3.88
N ALA A 140 6.24 24.50 2.78
CA ALA A 140 5.85 25.91 2.70
C ALA A 140 4.35 26.06 2.41
N ASP A 141 3.83 25.20 1.51
CA ASP A 141 2.41 25.04 1.22
C ASP A 141 2.09 23.55 1.18
N PHE A 142 0.97 23.16 1.76
CA PHE A 142 0.52 21.80 1.86
C PHE A 142 -0.88 21.62 1.26
N THR A 143 -1.03 20.61 0.45
CA THR A 143 -2.34 20.19 -0.06
C THR A 143 -2.50 18.69 0.16
N ALA A 144 -3.64 18.25 0.69
CA ALA A 144 -4.00 16.85 0.73
C ALA A 144 -5.26 16.60 -0.10
N VAL A 145 -5.29 15.46 -0.79
CA VAL A 145 -6.45 14.99 -1.59
C VAL A 145 -6.84 13.61 -1.14
N ASP A 146 -8.12 13.42 -0.79
CA ASP A 146 -8.69 12.12 -0.43
C ASP A 146 -10.00 11.88 -1.17
N ILE A 147 -10.33 10.61 -1.44
CA ILE A 147 -11.60 10.19 -2.04
C ILE A 147 -12.74 10.20 -1.02
N SER A 148 -12.42 10.12 0.27
CA SER A 148 -13.36 10.09 1.39
C SER A 148 -13.61 11.49 1.95
N ALA A 149 -14.86 11.92 1.99
CA ALA A 149 -15.24 13.18 2.59
C ALA A 149 -14.98 13.17 4.10
N SER A 150 -15.17 12.03 4.76
CA SER A 150 -14.90 11.88 6.20
C SER A 150 -13.42 12.05 6.52
N CYS A 151 -12.50 11.53 5.69
CA CYS A 151 -11.06 11.73 5.84
C CYS A 151 -10.67 13.20 5.64
N VAL A 152 -11.21 13.85 4.61
CA VAL A 152 -10.97 15.28 4.33
C VAL A 152 -11.39 16.14 5.53
N GLU A 153 -12.60 15.88 6.07
CA GLU A 153 -13.11 16.63 7.23
C GLU A 153 -12.30 16.34 8.50
N LEU A 154 -11.95 15.07 8.73
CA LEU A 154 -11.12 14.67 9.86
C LEU A 154 -9.76 15.39 9.84
N CYS A 155 -9.07 15.39 8.69
CA CYS A 155 -7.79 16.06 8.55
C CYS A 155 -7.92 17.58 8.68
N ARG A 156 -8.99 18.17 8.12
CA ARG A 156 -9.29 19.59 8.26
C ARG A 156 -9.49 19.99 9.72
N ASN A 157 -10.23 19.20 10.49
CA ASN A 157 -10.46 19.43 11.91
C ASN A 157 -9.19 19.24 12.75
N LYS A 158 -8.38 18.22 12.43
CA LYS A 158 -7.17 17.86 13.17
C LYS A 158 -6.03 18.84 12.95
N PHE A 159 -5.82 19.29 11.71
CA PHE A 159 -4.66 20.10 11.33
C PHE A 159 -4.99 21.56 11.04
N GLY A 160 -6.26 21.92 10.92
CA GLY A 160 -6.73 23.24 10.50
C GLY A 160 -6.53 23.48 8.99
N GLU A 161 -7.37 24.33 8.40
CA GLU A 161 -7.28 24.73 7.00
C GLU A 161 -7.02 26.24 6.89
N ASN A 162 -6.20 26.66 5.92
CA ASN A 162 -5.90 28.06 5.62
C ASN A 162 -5.39 28.19 4.16
N GLU A 163 -4.95 29.37 3.76
CA GLU A 163 -4.47 29.63 2.39
C GLU A 163 -3.28 28.74 1.98
N LYS A 164 -2.45 28.34 2.94
CA LYS A 164 -1.25 27.48 2.73
C LYS A 164 -1.46 26.02 3.09
N ARG A 165 -2.64 25.66 3.58
CA ARG A 165 -2.97 24.28 4.00
C ARG A 165 -4.37 23.94 3.55
N ARG A 166 -4.50 23.08 2.57
CA ARG A 166 -5.78 22.75 1.93
C ARG A 166 -6.03 21.24 1.97
N PHE A 167 -7.30 20.88 2.20
CA PHE A 167 -7.79 19.51 2.16
C PHE A 167 -8.91 19.41 1.14
N ILE A 168 -8.72 18.60 0.09
CA ILE A 168 -9.58 18.57 -1.10
C ILE A 168 -10.22 17.19 -1.23
N LEU A 169 -11.52 17.16 -1.45
CA LEU A 169 -12.22 15.95 -1.84
C LEU A 169 -11.93 15.63 -3.31
N GLY A 170 -11.25 14.52 -3.55
CA GLY A 170 -10.90 14.03 -4.88
C GLY A 170 -11.88 13.02 -5.43
N SER A 171 -11.74 12.70 -6.71
CA SER A 171 -12.56 11.66 -7.38
C SER A 171 -11.98 10.24 -7.24
N GLY A 172 -10.74 10.11 -6.77
CA GLY A 172 -10.00 8.85 -6.72
C GLY A 172 -9.25 8.50 -8.02
N SER A 173 -9.19 9.41 -8.98
CA SER A 173 -8.40 9.25 -10.21
C SER A 173 -7.98 10.57 -10.86
N ASP A 174 -8.36 11.73 -10.31
CA ASP A 174 -7.91 13.03 -10.79
C ASP A 174 -7.53 13.96 -9.63
N LEU A 175 -6.87 15.05 -9.95
CA LEU A 175 -6.38 16.09 -9.05
C LEU A 175 -6.88 17.48 -9.49
N LYS A 176 -8.14 17.58 -9.93
CA LYS A 176 -8.75 18.79 -10.48
C LYS A 176 -8.68 20.02 -9.57
N GLY A 177 -8.64 19.81 -8.26
CA GLY A 177 -8.50 20.89 -7.28
C GLY A 177 -7.06 21.41 -7.13
N VAL A 178 -6.08 20.82 -7.82
CA VAL A 178 -4.65 21.18 -7.78
C VAL A 178 -4.26 21.83 -9.10
N ALA A 179 -3.70 23.03 -9.04
CA ALA A 179 -3.32 23.79 -10.23
C ALA A 179 -2.13 23.19 -10.97
N ASP A 180 -2.01 23.46 -12.28
CA ASP A 180 -0.90 23.03 -13.12
C ASP A 180 0.42 23.61 -12.61
N GLY A 181 1.49 22.79 -12.57
CA GLY A 181 2.83 23.20 -12.17
C GLY A 181 2.89 23.83 -10.76
N SER A 182 2.03 23.38 -9.85
CA SER A 182 1.92 23.97 -8.51
C SER A 182 2.54 23.11 -7.40
N ILE A 183 3.06 21.92 -7.71
CA ILE A 183 3.56 20.96 -6.72
C ILE A 183 5.04 20.68 -6.96
N ASP A 184 5.84 20.79 -5.90
CA ASP A 184 7.27 20.53 -5.90
C ASP A 184 7.62 19.17 -5.29
N ALA A 185 6.71 18.60 -4.47
CA ALA A 185 6.87 17.28 -3.91
C ALA A 185 5.52 16.58 -3.71
N LEU A 186 5.47 15.28 -4.02
CA LEU A 186 4.29 14.43 -3.90
C LEU A 186 4.58 13.25 -2.97
N TRP A 187 3.67 13.01 -2.05
CA TRP A 187 3.70 11.87 -1.13
C TRP A 187 2.42 11.05 -1.20
N SER A 188 2.55 9.74 -1.25
CA SER A 188 1.42 8.83 -1.03
C SER A 188 1.89 7.52 -0.43
N PHE A 189 1.30 7.11 0.68
CA PHE A 189 1.69 5.90 1.40
C PHE A 189 0.45 5.09 1.80
N ASP A 190 0.44 3.77 1.52
CA ASP A 190 -0.67 2.82 1.73
C ASP A 190 -1.96 3.13 0.93
N VAL A 191 -1.87 3.90 -0.15
CA VAL A 191 -3.01 4.28 -1.01
C VAL A 191 -2.99 3.53 -2.34
N PHE A 192 -1.87 3.60 -3.08
CA PHE A 192 -1.74 2.96 -4.39
C PHE A 192 -1.67 1.43 -4.32
N VAL A 193 -1.61 0.86 -3.14
CA VAL A 193 -1.84 -0.57 -2.90
C VAL A 193 -3.28 -1.01 -3.17
N HIS A 194 -4.22 -0.05 -3.19
CA HIS A 194 -5.66 -0.26 -3.41
C HIS A 194 -6.18 0.32 -4.74
N ILE A 195 -5.35 1.04 -5.50
CA ILE A 195 -5.76 1.70 -6.75
C ILE A 195 -5.36 0.82 -7.92
N ASN A 196 -6.34 0.45 -8.76
CA ASN A 196 -6.08 -0.36 -9.95
C ASN A 196 -5.31 0.42 -11.02
N GLN A 197 -4.65 -0.31 -11.93
CA GLN A 197 -3.78 0.25 -12.95
C GLN A 197 -4.48 1.35 -13.76
N THR A 198 -5.73 1.20 -14.14
CA THR A 198 -6.48 2.19 -14.93
C THR A 198 -6.57 3.56 -14.23
N GLU A 199 -6.82 3.57 -12.94
CA GLU A 199 -6.86 4.80 -12.14
C GLU A 199 -5.44 5.35 -11.91
N VAL A 200 -4.43 4.47 -11.78
CA VAL A 200 -3.02 4.89 -11.67
C VAL A 200 -2.54 5.56 -12.96
N GLU A 201 -2.99 5.09 -14.13
CA GLU A 201 -2.72 5.73 -15.42
C GLU A 201 -3.22 7.18 -15.44
N ALA A 202 -4.47 7.40 -14.99
CA ALA A 202 -5.04 8.74 -14.89
C ALA A 202 -4.28 9.62 -13.87
N TYR A 203 -3.90 9.07 -12.72
CA TYR A 203 -3.07 9.80 -11.75
C TYR A 203 -1.69 10.17 -12.31
N ALA A 204 -1.06 9.30 -13.09
CA ALA A 204 0.24 9.60 -13.69
C ALA A 204 0.18 10.75 -14.70
N ASP A 205 -0.93 10.90 -15.43
CA ASP A 205 -1.20 12.07 -16.28
C ASP A 205 -1.37 13.35 -15.44
N GLU A 206 -2.08 13.26 -14.32
CA GLU A 206 -2.24 14.35 -13.37
C GLU A 206 -0.91 14.74 -12.71
N PHE A 207 -0.06 13.77 -12.34
CA PHE A 207 1.28 14.07 -11.81
C PHE A 207 2.09 14.89 -12.81
N ARG A 208 2.03 14.51 -14.10
CA ARG A 208 2.71 15.28 -15.16
C ARG A 208 2.16 16.71 -15.28
N ARG A 209 0.89 16.91 -15.06
CA ARG A 209 0.24 18.24 -15.11
C ARG A 209 0.63 19.11 -13.91
N ILE A 210 0.51 18.57 -12.68
CA ILE A 210 0.62 19.39 -11.46
C ILE A 210 2.05 19.59 -10.94
N MET A 211 2.95 18.64 -11.15
CA MET A 211 4.32 18.72 -10.64
C MET A 211 5.16 19.69 -11.48
N THR A 212 6.03 20.44 -10.85
CA THR A 212 7.01 21.31 -11.52
C THR A 212 8.18 20.48 -12.10
N PRO A 213 8.92 20.96 -13.11
CA PRO A 213 10.19 20.36 -13.49
C PRO A 213 11.13 20.22 -12.28
N GLY A 214 11.74 19.06 -12.12
CA GLY A 214 12.58 18.72 -10.97
C GLY A 214 11.84 18.33 -9.70
N ALA A 215 10.49 18.39 -9.68
CA ALA A 215 9.69 17.96 -8.54
C ALA A 215 9.85 16.46 -8.26
N VAL A 216 9.90 16.10 -6.98
CA VAL A 216 10.07 14.71 -6.52
C VAL A 216 8.72 14.09 -6.13
N GLY A 217 8.52 12.80 -6.42
CA GLY A 217 7.38 12.02 -5.94
C GLY A 217 7.85 10.79 -5.16
N VAL A 218 7.16 10.48 -4.07
CA VAL A 218 7.35 9.26 -3.28
C VAL A 218 6.00 8.53 -3.21
N ILE A 219 5.93 7.35 -3.79
CA ILE A 219 4.70 6.55 -3.81
C ILE A 219 4.97 5.13 -3.33
N HIS A 220 4.24 4.73 -2.29
CA HIS A 220 4.13 3.36 -1.85
C HIS A 220 2.96 2.67 -2.56
N HIS A 221 3.23 1.55 -3.25
CA HIS A 221 2.24 0.84 -4.05
C HIS A 221 2.41 -0.69 -4.02
N GLY A 222 1.34 -1.41 -4.35
CA GLY A 222 1.39 -2.86 -4.54
C GLY A 222 2.18 -3.23 -5.80
N SER A 223 2.99 -4.31 -5.74
CA SER A 223 3.87 -4.72 -6.84
C SER A 223 3.44 -6.02 -7.53
N ALA A 224 2.57 -6.80 -6.90
CA ALA A 224 2.35 -8.20 -7.25
C ALA A 224 1.14 -8.46 -8.18
N GLY A 225 0.55 -7.41 -8.76
CA GLY A 225 -0.55 -7.55 -9.71
C GLY A 225 -1.83 -8.18 -9.14
N GLY A 226 -2.09 -8.03 -7.84
CA GLY A 226 -3.26 -8.58 -7.16
C GLY A 226 -3.17 -10.06 -6.78
N THR A 227 -1.97 -10.66 -6.84
CA THR A 227 -1.76 -12.08 -6.49
C THR A 227 -1.82 -12.37 -4.99
N HIS A 228 -1.80 -11.34 -4.15
CA HIS A 228 -1.83 -11.44 -2.69
C HIS A 228 -3.09 -10.79 -2.12
N GLY A 229 -4.08 -11.61 -1.78
CA GLY A 229 -5.33 -11.15 -1.18
C GLY A 229 -6.22 -10.36 -2.14
N GLY A 230 -7.53 -10.56 -2.08
CA GLY A 230 -8.51 -9.94 -3.00
C GLY A 230 -8.62 -8.43 -2.91
N TRP A 231 -7.97 -7.80 -1.95
CA TRP A 231 -8.02 -6.35 -1.71
C TRP A 231 -6.72 -5.61 -2.11
N ARG A 232 -5.87 -6.24 -2.91
CA ARG A 232 -4.68 -5.59 -3.47
C ARG A 232 -4.92 -5.18 -4.93
N SER A 233 -4.33 -4.07 -5.31
CA SER A 233 -4.32 -3.54 -6.68
C SER A 233 -3.87 -4.59 -7.70
N ASN A 234 -4.35 -4.49 -8.93
CA ASN A 234 -3.82 -5.25 -10.07
C ASN A 234 -2.54 -4.63 -10.66
N LEU A 235 -2.05 -3.54 -10.10
CA LEU A 235 -0.83 -2.88 -10.50
C LEU A 235 0.38 -3.78 -10.23
N THR A 236 1.28 -3.87 -11.22
CA THR A 236 2.60 -4.48 -11.05
C THR A 236 3.67 -3.40 -10.91
N HIS A 237 4.80 -3.76 -10.33
CA HIS A 237 5.93 -2.84 -10.25
C HIS A 237 6.39 -2.36 -11.63
N GLU A 238 6.53 -3.29 -12.58
CA GLU A 238 6.91 -2.97 -13.97
C GLU A 238 5.92 -2.00 -14.64
N ALA A 239 4.62 -2.21 -14.45
CA ALA A 239 3.59 -1.33 -14.97
C ALA A 239 3.72 0.08 -14.39
N MET A 240 3.94 0.21 -13.07
CA MET A 240 4.14 1.52 -12.43
C MET A 240 5.35 2.25 -12.99
N LEU A 241 6.50 1.56 -13.09
CA LEU A 241 7.72 2.16 -13.67
C LEU A 241 7.53 2.59 -15.12
N LYS A 242 6.85 1.77 -15.92
CA LYS A 242 6.53 2.10 -17.31
C LYS A 242 5.62 3.33 -17.39
N LEU A 243 4.56 3.39 -16.60
CA LEU A 243 3.62 4.52 -16.57
C LEU A 243 4.31 5.83 -16.24
N LEU A 244 5.22 5.83 -15.28
CA LEU A 244 5.98 7.02 -14.90
C LEU A 244 6.96 7.44 -16.01
N ARG A 245 7.74 6.50 -16.57
CA ARG A 245 8.70 6.79 -17.64
C ARG A 245 8.03 7.30 -18.91
N ASP A 246 6.93 6.70 -19.32
CA ASP A 246 6.17 7.11 -20.52
C ASP A 246 5.65 8.57 -20.40
N ARG A 247 5.56 9.11 -19.17
CA ARG A 247 5.13 10.48 -18.90
C ARG A 247 6.28 11.43 -18.55
N GLY A 248 7.51 11.01 -18.82
CA GLY A 248 8.70 11.84 -18.64
C GLY A 248 9.11 12.01 -17.18
N PHE A 249 8.93 10.97 -16.36
CA PHE A 249 9.51 10.90 -15.03
C PHE A 249 10.76 10.00 -15.04
N GLU A 250 11.77 10.41 -14.32
CA GLU A 250 12.96 9.63 -14.01
C GLU A 250 12.73 8.90 -12.67
N ILE A 251 13.22 7.67 -12.56
CA ILE A 251 13.14 6.89 -11.34
C ILE A 251 14.46 7.06 -10.60
N ASP A 252 14.42 7.76 -9.47
CA ASP A 252 15.60 8.01 -8.64
C ASP A 252 15.93 6.80 -7.75
N ASP A 253 14.90 6.12 -7.22
CA ASP A 253 15.06 4.94 -6.35
C ASP A 253 13.80 4.06 -6.39
N SER A 254 13.97 2.78 -6.06
CA SER A 254 12.86 1.83 -6.01
C SER A 254 13.23 0.66 -5.10
N PHE A 255 12.55 0.51 -3.98
CA PHE A 255 12.92 -0.47 -2.97
C PHE A 255 11.72 -1.09 -2.25
N LEU A 256 11.87 -2.37 -1.86
CA LEU A 256 10.93 -3.13 -1.05
C LEU A 256 11.31 -3.11 0.43
N GLU A 257 12.58 -2.82 0.71
CA GLU A 257 13.14 -2.82 2.05
C GLU A 257 14.26 -1.80 2.19
N TRP A 258 14.54 -1.39 3.42
CA TRP A 258 15.67 -0.50 3.72
C TRP A 258 16.31 -0.88 5.07
N GLN A 259 17.50 -0.35 5.30
CA GLN A 259 18.24 -0.54 6.56
C GLN A 259 18.14 0.71 7.43
N ASP A 260 17.85 0.54 8.71
CA ASP A 260 17.98 1.59 9.73
C ASP A 260 18.50 0.99 11.02
N ALA A 261 19.56 1.57 11.59
CA ALA A 261 20.19 1.16 12.83
C ALA A 261 20.47 -0.36 12.95
N GLY A 262 20.80 -1.01 11.84
CA GLY A 262 21.07 -2.46 11.78
C GLY A 262 19.84 -3.35 11.63
N THR A 263 18.63 -2.78 11.56
CA THR A 263 17.38 -3.49 11.32
C THR A 263 16.95 -3.34 9.85
N THR A 264 16.49 -4.44 9.24
CA THR A 264 15.85 -4.41 7.91
C THR A 264 14.36 -4.19 8.07
N HIS A 265 13.86 -3.12 7.47
CA HIS A 265 12.42 -2.81 7.42
C HIS A 265 11.87 -3.10 6.04
N GLN A 266 10.65 -3.63 5.98
CA GLN A 266 9.93 -3.90 4.74
C GLN A 266 8.97 -2.76 4.42
N ALA A 267 8.80 -2.43 3.14
CA ALA A 267 7.84 -1.42 2.70
C ALA A 267 6.40 -1.82 3.01
N GLY A 268 6.09 -3.12 2.93
CA GLY A 268 4.78 -3.67 3.28
C GLY A 268 4.78 -5.19 3.31
N LEU A 269 3.70 -5.77 3.83
CA LEU A 269 3.55 -7.22 4.05
C LEU A 269 3.43 -8.04 2.76
N TYR A 270 3.10 -7.41 1.61
CA TYR A 270 2.74 -8.09 0.36
C TYR A 270 3.71 -7.77 -0.77
N LYS A 271 4.99 -7.58 -0.48
CA LYS A 271 6.01 -7.12 -1.43
C LYS A 271 5.65 -5.77 -2.05
N ASP A 272 5.08 -4.89 -1.24
CA ASP A 272 4.83 -3.53 -1.65
C ASP A 272 6.15 -2.80 -1.90
N VAL A 273 6.13 -1.82 -2.81
CA VAL A 273 7.32 -1.10 -3.26
C VAL A 273 7.14 0.39 -3.00
N ILE A 274 8.22 1.04 -2.59
CA ILE A 274 8.32 2.50 -2.56
C ILE A 274 9.12 2.92 -3.80
N ASN A 275 8.51 3.76 -4.63
CA ASN A 275 9.20 4.42 -5.73
C ASN A 275 9.46 5.88 -5.40
N VAL A 276 10.68 6.33 -5.65
CA VAL A 276 11.08 7.73 -5.66
C VAL A 276 11.34 8.11 -7.11
N PHE A 277 10.66 9.14 -7.59
CA PHE A 277 10.76 9.57 -8.98
C PHE A 277 10.78 11.09 -9.09
N ARG A 278 11.27 11.59 -10.20
CA ARG A 278 11.44 13.02 -10.46
C ARG A 278 10.82 13.40 -11.81
N ARG A 279 10.14 14.54 -11.86
CA ARG A 279 9.72 15.10 -13.14
C ARG A 279 10.94 15.66 -13.90
N ALA A 280 11.24 15.07 -15.05
CA ALA A 280 12.22 15.62 -15.97
C ALA A 280 11.81 17.00 -16.53
#